data_43c14d7cd7666932b9319949f20de62b
#
_entry.id   43c14d7cd7666932b9319949f20de62b
#
_cell.length_a   1.000
_cell.length_b   1.000
_cell.length_c   1.000
_cell.angle_alpha   90.00
_cell.angle_beta   90.00
_cell.angle_gamma   90.00
#
_symmetry.space_group_name_H-M   'P 1'
#
loop_
_entity.id
_entity.type
_entity.pdbx_description
1 polymer ?
#
loop_
_entity_poly.entity_id
_entity_poly.type
_entity_poly.pdbx_seq_one_letter_code
_entity_poly.pdbx_strand_id
1 'polypeptide(L)' 'MMNKIELNITGMTCDHCKVGVTNALKSVPGVTDAQVDLKSGKAVVEGEVEAQQLLNAVAEEGYSAQVANQ' A
#
# COMPACT_ATOMS: atom_id res chain seq x y z
N MET A 1 14.58 8.69 9.80
CA MET A 1 14.23 7.36 10.29
C MET A 1 13.13 6.78 9.41
N MET A 2 13.19 5.47 9.23
CA MET A 2 12.17 4.80 8.42
C MET A 2 10.89 4.63 9.24
N ASN A 3 9.78 4.95 8.62
CA ASN A 3 8.47 4.74 9.21
C ASN A 3 7.83 3.50 8.59
N LYS A 4 7.01 2.84 9.36
CA LYS A 4 6.26 1.68 8.87
C LYS A 4 4.78 2.03 8.94
N ILE A 5 4.12 1.96 7.80
CA ILE A 5 2.70 2.28 7.68
C ILE A 5 1.96 1.03 7.24
N GLU A 6 0.94 0.65 7.98
CA GLU A 6 0.08 -0.47 7.61
C GLU A 6 -1.22 0.04 7.04
N LEU A 7 -1.63 -0.56 5.94
CA LEU A 7 -2.86 -0.19 5.25
C LEU A 7 -3.77 -1.40 5.15
N ASN A 8 -5.07 -1.13 5.24
CA ASN A 8 -6.08 -2.12 4.88
C ASN A 8 -6.58 -1.77 3.48
N ILE A 9 -6.50 -2.73 2.57
CA ILE A 9 -6.86 -2.50 1.17
C ILE A 9 -8.06 -3.36 0.81
N THR A 10 -9.06 -2.75 0.22
CA THR A 10 -10.27 -3.42 -0.19
C THR A 10 -10.29 -3.57 -1.71
N GLY A 11 -10.76 -4.70 -2.18
CA GLY A 11 -10.95 -4.92 -3.61
C GLY A 11 -9.90 -5.80 -4.27
N MET A 12 -8.87 -6.20 -3.53
CA MET A 12 -7.89 -7.13 -4.08
C MET A 12 -8.47 -8.53 -4.09
N THR A 13 -8.56 -9.14 -5.26
CA THR A 13 -9.17 -10.46 -5.38
C THR A 13 -8.27 -11.49 -6.04
N CYS A 14 -7.10 -11.08 -6.55
CA CYS A 14 -6.21 -12.01 -7.24
C CYS A 14 -4.78 -11.52 -7.15
N ASP A 15 -3.84 -12.38 -7.57
CA ASP A 15 -2.41 -12.05 -7.51
C ASP A 15 -2.06 -10.84 -8.37
N HIS A 16 -2.76 -10.65 -9.48
CA HIS A 16 -2.52 -9.49 -10.35
C HIS A 16 -2.84 -8.19 -9.61
N CYS A 17 -3.88 -8.22 -8.79
CA CYS A 17 -4.22 -7.05 -7.97
C CYS A 17 -3.11 -6.76 -6.98
N LYS A 18 -2.59 -7.79 -6.34
CA LYS A 18 -1.49 -7.65 -5.40
C LYS A 18 -0.27 -7.03 -6.06
N VAL A 19 0.10 -7.51 -7.24
CA VAL A 19 1.26 -6.99 -7.96
C VAL A 19 1.05 -5.53 -8.34
N GLY A 20 -0.14 -5.18 -8.83
CA GLY A 20 -0.45 -3.80 -9.18
C GLY A 20 -0.35 -2.87 -7.99
N VAL A 21 -0.94 -3.26 -6.86
CA VAL A 21 -0.88 -2.45 -5.64
C VAL A 21 0.55 -2.32 -5.14
N THR A 22 1.30 -3.44 -5.14
CA THR A 22 2.69 -3.42 -4.69
C THR A 22 3.51 -2.45 -5.54
N ASN A 23 3.36 -2.51 -6.86
CA ASN A 23 4.09 -1.61 -7.74
C ASN A 23 3.69 -0.15 -7.53
N ALA A 24 2.40 0.09 -7.33
CA ALA A 24 1.92 1.45 -7.09
C ALA A 24 2.54 2.01 -5.82
N LEU A 25 2.57 1.22 -4.76
CA LEU A 25 3.15 1.67 -3.49
C LEU A 25 4.65 1.91 -3.63
N LYS A 26 5.35 1.02 -4.32
CA LYS A 26 6.81 1.17 -4.49
C LYS A 26 7.18 2.35 -5.38
N SER A 27 6.26 2.82 -6.20
CA SER A 27 6.54 3.97 -7.06
C SER A 27 6.38 5.30 -6.34
N VAL A 28 5.83 5.30 -5.12
CA VAL A 28 5.68 6.54 -4.36
C VAL A 28 7.07 6.99 -3.87
N PRO A 29 7.44 8.25 -4.12
CA PRO A 29 8.74 8.75 -3.67
C PRO A 29 8.88 8.63 -2.15
N GLY A 30 10.02 8.13 -1.69
CA GLY A 30 10.27 7.95 -0.28
C GLY A 30 10.03 6.55 0.23
N VAL A 31 9.34 5.72 -0.54
CA VAL A 31 9.10 4.32 -0.15
C VAL A 31 10.37 3.51 -0.39
N THR A 32 10.83 2.82 0.65
CA THR A 32 12.00 1.93 0.54
C THR A 32 11.60 0.48 0.35
N ASP A 33 10.41 0.10 0.86
CA ASP A 33 9.91 -1.26 0.68
C ASP A 33 8.40 -1.25 0.85
N ALA A 34 7.75 -2.21 0.20
CA ALA A 34 6.31 -2.38 0.33
C ALA A 34 5.98 -3.87 0.19
N GLN A 35 5.17 -4.37 1.10
CA GLN A 35 4.72 -5.75 1.10
C GLN A 35 3.21 -5.78 1.20
N VAL A 36 2.60 -6.62 0.38
CA VAL A 36 1.14 -6.74 0.32
C VAL A 36 0.76 -8.19 0.59
N ASP A 37 -0.20 -8.37 1.49
CA ASP A 37 -0.74 -9.68 1.80
C ASP A 37 -2.17 -9.75 1.24
N LEU A 38 -2.33 -10.60 0.24
CA LEU A 38 -3.61 -10.73 -0.44
C LEU A 38 -4.69 -11.31 0.46
N LYS A 39 -4.32 -12.28 1.30
CA LYS A 39 -5.30 -12.96 2.15
C LYS A 39 -5.93 -12.03 3.17
N SER A 40 -5.11 -11.20 3.80
CA SER A 40 -5.61 -10.29 4.84
C SER A 40 -6.04 -8.95 4.27
N GLY A 41 -5.69 -8.67 3.02
CA GLY A 41 -5.97 -7.36 2.42
C GLY A 41 -5.14 -6.25 3.04
N LYS A 42 -3.95 -6.58 3.54
CA LYS A 42 -3.11 -5.61 4.21
C LYS A 42 -1.84 -5.34 3.42
N ALA A 43 -1.34 -4.13 3.58
CA ALA A 43 -0.05 -3.74 3.02
C ALA A 43 0.78 -3.10 4.11
N VAL A 44 2.08 -3.38 4.09
CA VAL A 44 3.04 -2.76 5.01
C VAL A 44 4.03 -2.02 4.14
N VAL A 45 4.15 -0.71 4.38
CA VAL A 45 5.03 0.15 3.60
C VAL A 45 6.05 0.76 4.53
N GLU A 46 7.32 0.67 4.14
CA GLU A 46 8.42 1.27 4.90
C GLU A 46 9.04 2.39 4.09
N GLY A 47 9.39 3.46 4.78
CA GLY A 47 10.03 4.60 4.14
C GLY A 47 9.59 5.91 4.77
N GLU A 48 10.04 7.00 4.19
CA GLU A 48 9.67 8.34 4.67
C GLU A 48 8.64 8.93 3.73
N VAL A 49 7.39 8.51 3.94
CA VAL A 49 6.26 8.98 3.13
C VAL A 49 5.08 9.24 4.04
N GLU A 50 4.13 10.00 3.54
CA GLU A 50 2.89 10.23 4.25
C GLU A 50 1.85 9.20 3.81
N ALA A 51 0.99 8.81 4.77
CA ALA A 51 -0.05 7.83 4.48
C ALA A 51 -0.95 8.29 3.33
N GLN A 52 -1.21 9.59 3.23
CA GLN A 52 -2.07 10.11 2.16
C GLN A 52 -1.51 9.80 0.78
N GLN A 53 -0.19 9.85 0.63
CA GLN A 53 0.43 9.53 -0.65
C GLN A 53 0.21 8.07 -1.01
N LEU A 54 0.26 7.20 -0.01
CA LEU A 54 0.03 5.77 -0.23
C LEU A 54 -1.43 5.51 -0.59
N LEU A 55 -2.34 6.17 0.11
CA LEU A 55 -3.77 6.02 -0.18
C LEU A 55 -4.09 6.48 -1.60
N ASN A 56 -3.49 7.58 -2.04
CA ASN A 56 -3.69 8.08 -3.38
C ASN A 56 -3.18 7.10 -4.43
N ALA A 57 -2.00 6.50 -4.18
CA ALA A 57 -1.43 5.54 -5.11
C ALA A 57 -2.33 4.31 -5.27
N VAL A 58 -2.87 3.81 -4.16
CA VAL A 58 -3.79 2.67 -4.21
C VAL A 58 -5.07 3.04 -4.94
N ALA A 59 -5.59 4.25 -4.68
CA ALA A 59 -6.81 4.70 -5.33
C ALA A 59 -6.64 4.79 -6.84
N GLU A 60 -5.47 5.19 -7.30
CA GLU A 60 -5.19 5.28 -8.74
C GLU A 60 -5.23 3.92 -9.41
N GLU A 61 -4.99 2.85 -8.66
CA GLU A 61 -5.09 1.50 -9.18
C GLU A 61 -6.53 0.96 -9.14
N GLY A 62 -7.46 1.74 -8.62
CA GLY A 62 -8.85 1.34 -8.57
C GLY A 62 -9.29 0.65 -7.29
N TYR A 63 -8.48 0.72 -6.24
CA TYR A 63 -8.78 0.08 -4.97
C TYR A 63 -9.00 1.13 -3.88
N SER A 64 -9.54 0.69 -2.75
CA SER A 64 -9.73 1.54 -1.59
C SER A 64 -8.79 1.09 -0.49
N ALA A 65 -8.22 2.04 0.24
CA ALA A 65 -7.32 1.72 1.33
C ALA A 65 -7.56 2.65 2.51
N GLN A 66 -7.24 2.13 3.70
CA GLN A 66 -7.31 2.90 4.94
C GLN A 66 -6.08 2.59 5.76
N VAL A 67 -5.62 3.56 6.53
CA VAL A 67 -4.48 3.36 7.42
C VAL A 67 -4.91 2.48 8.58
N ALA A 68 -4.15 1.41 8.83
CA ALA A 68 -4.51 0.42 9.84
C ALA A 68 -3.84 0.66 11.19
N ASN A 69 -2.67 1.28 11.21
CA ASN A 69 -1.87 1.41 12.43
C ASN A 69 -1.72 2.86 12.89
N GLN A 70 -2.72 3.61 12.68
CA GLN A 70 -2.66 5.02 13.04
C GLN A 70 -2.88 5.25 14.54
#